data_4c2379ed47419370695008537030c393
#
_entry.id   4c2379ed47419370695008537030c393
#
_cell.length_a   1.000
_cell.length_b   1.000
_cell.length_c   1.000
_cell.angle_alpha   90.00
_cell.angle_beta   90.00
_cell.angle_gamma   90.00
#
_symmetry.space_group_name_H-M   'P 1'
#
loop_
_entity.id
_entity.type
_entity.pdbx_description
1 polymer ?
#
loop_
_entity_poly.entity_id
_entity_poly.type
_entity_poly.pdbx_seq_one_letter_code
_entity_poly.pdbx_strand_id
1 'polypeptide(L)'
;MAGFAVAVLIACAVVLFQQRQVQEKLRADAELLRQQVAQLKADNENLSNLADQAKSSQSLPDEQFTELLKLRGEVGLLRRQTNELGKLREENRQLQSHVSTAPNQTGQISSEDLFELHQIHVVNAMKQLGLAMRIYAGDNNGQYATNFDQIKNELGGVTNFNGVGLDAIEFVNPGLVNGSMPDKIIFLEKTPRQNPGEDLWSRVYGLADGSAQTIYSGNDGKGFDAYEQQHMVSPSPNQ
;
A
#
# COMPACT_ATOMS: atom_id res chain seq x y z
N MET A 1 -23.77 21.81 -42.43
CA MET A 1 -24.28 20.94 -41.31
C MET A 1 -23.84 19.47 -41.41
N ALA A 2 -23.70 18.90 -42.60
CA ALA A 2 -23.29 17.47 -42.74
C ALA A 2 -21.89 17.15 -42.20
N GLY A 3 -20.91 18.07 -42.31
CA GLY A 3 -19.54 17.83 -41.82
C GLY A 3 -19.41 17.71 -40.30
N PHE A 4 -20.25 18.39 -39.55
CA PHE A 4 -20.24 18.36 -38.09
C PHE A 4 -20.76 17.01 -37.55
N ALA A 5 -21.79 16.46 -38.21
CA ALA A 5 -22.34 15.14 -37.85
C ALA A 5 -21.33 14.00 -38.06
N VAL A 6 -20.54 14.07 -39.14
CA VAL A 6 -19.50 13.07 -39.43
C VAL A 6 -18.36 13.15 -38.42
N ALA A 7 -17.92 14.34 -38.00
CA ALA A 7 -16.88 14.49 -37.00
C ALA A 7 -17.31 13.94 -35.63
N VAL A 8 -18.55 14.15 -35.23
CA VAL A 8 -19.09 13.59 -33.95
C VAL A 8 -19.15 12.06 -34.02
N LEU A 9 -19.56 11.48 -35.14
CA LEU A 9 -19.59 10.02 -35.28
C LEU A 9 -18.18 9.38 -35.20
N ILE A 10 -17.19 10.03 -35.80
CA ILE A 10 -15.80 9.55 -35.72
C ILE A 10 -15.28 9.65 -34.28
N ALA A 11 -15.55 10.73 -33.57
CA ALA A 11 -15.16 10.88 -32.17
C ALA A 11 -15.82 9.80 -31.28
N CYS A 12 -17.11 9.56 -31.46
CA CYS A 12 -17.81 8.47 -30.74
C CYS A 12 -17.23 7.09 -31.06
N ALA A 13 -16.88 6.82 -32.31
CA ALA A 13 -16.27 5.55 -32.70
C ALA A 13 -14.89 5.33 -32.06
N VAL A 14 -14.08 6.37 -31.96
CA VAL A 14 -12.76 6.32 -31.29
C VAL A 14 -12.92 6.05 -29.80
N VAL A 15 -13.84 6.72 -29.13
CA VAL A 15 -14.11 6.50 -27.71
C VAL A 15 -14.60 5.06 -27.44
N LEU A 16 -15.53 4.57 -28.27
CA LEU A 16 -16.01 3.19 -28.15
C LEU A 16 -14.91 2.16 -28.42
N PHE A 17 -14.01 2.44 -29.34
CA PHE A 17 -12.86 1.56 -29.62
C PHE A 17 -11.88 1.53 -28.44
N GLN A 18 -11.58 2.68 -27.83
CA GLN A 18 -10.73 2.75 -26.63
C GLN A 18 -11.37 2.05 -25.45
N GLN A 19 -12.68 2.21 -25.24
CA GLN A 19 -13.39 1.48 -24.18
C GLN A 19 -13.34 -0.04 -24.38
N ARG A 20 -13.44 -0.54 -25.60
CA ARG A 20 -13.29 -1.98 -25.89
C ARG A 20 -11.89 -2.48 -25.57
N GLN A 21 -10.85 -1.76 -25.95
CA GLN A 21 -9.46 -2.16 -25.62
C GLN A 21 -9.21 -2.23 -24.11
N VAL A 22 -9.74 -1.26 -23.36
CA VAL A 22 -9.62 -1.27 -21.88
C VAL A 22 -10.38 -2.46 -21.29
N GLN A 23 -11.59 -2.75 -21.80
CA GLN A 23 -12.37 -3.91 -21.34
C GLN A 23 -11.68 -5.24 -21.65
N GLU A 24 -11.04 -5.37 -22.81
CA GLU A 24 -10.29 -6.59 -23.17
C GLU A 24 -9.07 -6.78 -22.27
N LYS A 25 -8.32 -5.72 -21.97
CA LYS A 25 -7.20 -5.79 -21.01
C LYS A 25 -7.68 -6.17 -19.61
N LEU A 26 -8.75 -5.54 -19.13
CA LEU A 26 -9.31 -5.88 -17.81
C LEU A 26 -9.82 -7.33 -17.74
N ARG A 27 -10.36 -7.86 -18.83
CA ARG A 27 -10.77 -9.28 -18.90
C ARG A 27 -9.56 -10.21 -18.89
N ALA A 28 -8.50 -9.88 -19.64
CA ALA A 28 -7.28 -10.66 -19.66
C ALA A 28 -6.59 -10.66 -18.28
N ASP A 29 -6.51 -9.52 -17.62
CA ASP A 29 -5.95 -9.40 -16.27
C ASP A 29 -6.81 -10.15 -15.22
N ALA A 30 -8.14 -10.09 -15.36
CA ALA A 30 -9.04 -10.84 -14.49
C ALA A 30 -8.90 -12.36 -14.69
N GLU A 31 -8.66 -12.82 -15.90
CA GLU A 31 -8.44 -14.25 -16.19
C GLU A 31 -7.09 -14.73 -15.66
N LEU A 32 -6.03 -13.93 -15.84
CA LEU A 32 -4.72 -14.22 -15.27
C LEU A 32 -4.78 -14.32 -13.73
N LEU A 33 -5.48 -13.39 -13.10
CA LEU A 33 -5.69 -13.42 -11.64
C LEU A 33 -6.50 -14.63 -11.18
N ARG A 34 -7.51 -15.05 -11.95
CA ARG A 34 -8.26 -16.28 -11.66
C ARG A 34 -7.38 -17.52 -11.75
N GLN A 35 -6.51 -17.59 -12.74
CA GLN A 35 -5.55 -18.69 -12.88
C GLN A 35 -4.56 -18.72 -11.69
N GLN A 36 -4.04 -17.57 -11.28
CA GLN A 36 -3.17 -17.48 -10.10
C GLN A 36 -3.87 -17.91 -8.81
N VAL A 37 -5.12 -17.48 -8.62
CA VAL A 37 -5.94 -17.91 -7.46
C VAL A 37 -6.21 -19.40 -7.49
N ALA A 38 -6.51 -19.98 -8.67
CA ALA A 38 -6.73 -21.41 -8.82
C ALA A 38 -5.45 -22.21 -8.53
N GLN A 39 -4.30 -21.72 -8.97
CA GLN A 39 -3.00 -22.33 -8.70
C GLN A 39 -2.66 -22.30 -7.22
N LEU A 40 -2.79 -21.13 -6.57
CA LEU A 40 -2.58 -20.99 -5.15
C LEU A 40 -3.52 -21.86 -4.31
N LYS A 41 -4.75 -22.09 -4.78
CA LYS A 41 -5.69 -22.99 -4.13
C LYS A 41 -5.25 -24.45 -4.24
N ALA A 42 -4.80 -24.87 -5.42
CA ALA A 42 -4.28 -26.22 -5.65
C ALA A 42 -3.01 -26.49 -4.83
N ASP A 43 -2.10 -25.50 -4.76
CA ASP A 43 -0.89 -25.60 -3.95
C ASP A 43 -1.20 -25.68 -2.45
N ASN A 44 -2.22 -24.96 -1.99
CA ASN A 44 -2.70 -25.00 -0.61
C ASN A 44 -3.34 -26.36 -0.25
N GLU A 45 -4.09 -26.96 -1.18
CA GLU A 45 -4.66 -28.30 -1.03
C GLU A 45 -3.55 -29.37 -1.00
N ASN A 46 -2.54 -29.24 -1.86
CA ASN A 46 -1.36 -30.12 -1.85
C ASN A 46 -0.57 -30.03 -0.54
N LEU A 47 -0.32 -28.81 -0.05
CA LEU A 47 0.36 -28.59 1.24
C LEU A 47 -0.46 -29.11 2.42
N SER A 48 -1.79 -28.99 2.36
CA SER A 48 -2.67 -29.57 3.39
C SER A 48 -2.61 -31.09 3.40
N ASN A 49 -2.63 -31.72 2.22
CA ASN A 49 -2.53 -33.17 2.09
C ASN A 49 -1.15 -33.70 2.55
N LEU A 50 -0.05 -32.98 2.23
CA LEU A 50 1.28 -33.30 2.73
C LEU A 50 1.38 -33.16 4.25
N ALA A 51 0.75 -32.14 4.83
CA ALA A 51 0.71 -31.96 6.27
C ALA A 51 -0.10 -33.06 6.97
N ASP A 52 -1.16 -33.56 6.36
CA ASP A 52 -1.97 -34.67 6.90
C ASP A 52 -1.26 -36.03 6.72
N GLN A 53 -0.51 -36.23 5.64
CA GLN A 53 0.39 -37.40 5.49
C GLN A 53 1.53 -37.39 6.52
N ALA A 54 2.10 -36.21 6.81
CA ALA A 54 3.15 -36.08 7.82
C ALA A 54 2.65 -36.35 9.25
N LYS A 55 1.36 -36.08 9.53
CA LYS A 55 0.74 -36.43 10.82
C LYS A 55 0.52 -37.94 10.99
N SER A 56 0.37 -38.68 9.90
CA SER A 56 0.13 -40.14 9.95
C SER A 56 1.41 -40.96 10.00
N SER A 57 2.58 -40.38 9.71
CA SER A 57 3.88 -41.04 9.83
C SER A 57 4.52 -40.70 11.18
N GLN A 58 4.56 -41.68 12.09
CA GLN A 58 5.19 -41.58 13.40
C GLN A 58 6.64 -41.13 13.30
N SER A 59 6.99 -40.14 14.16
CA SER A 59 8.33 -39.58 14.41
C SER A 59 9.02 -38.95 13.19
N LEU A 60 8.65 -37.73 12.90
CA LEU A 60 9.48 -36.84 12.07
C LEU A 60 10.78 -36.49 12.85
N PRO A 61 11.97 -36.53 12.20
CA PRO A 61 13.19 -35.99 12.77
C PRO A 61 12.97 -34.51 13.19
N ASP A 62 13.61 -34.07 14.26
CA ASP A 62 13.47 -32.71 14.83
C ASP A 62 13.67 -31.60 13.80
N GLU A 63 14.52 -31.81 12.79
CA GLU A 63 14.73 -30.86 11.67
C GLU A 63 13.47 -30.69 10.81
N GLN A 64 12.77 -31.78 10.47
CA GLN A 64 11.56 -31.72 9.65
C GLN A 64 10.38 -31.10 10.44
N PHE A 65 10.33 -31.31 11.75
CA PHE A 65 9.35 -30.67 12.60
C PHE A 65 9.56 -29.15 12.66
N THR A 66 10.81 -28.70 12.75
CA THR A 66 11.17 -27.28 12.74
C THR A 66 10.81 -26.64 11.39
N GLU A 67 11.06 -27.33 10.28
CA GLU A 67 10.71 -26.86 8.94
C GLU A 67 9.19 -26.78 8.74
N LEU A 68 8.42 -27.75 9.25
CA LEU A 68 6.95 -27.69 9.27
C LEU A 68 6.39 -26.51 10.08
N LEU A 69 7.00 -26.20 11.23
CA LEU A 69 6.62 -25.04 12.02
C LEU A 69 6.90 -23.72 11.27
N LYS A 70 8.03 -23.64 10.57
CA LYS A 70 8.39 -22.50 9.73
C LYS A 70 7.40 -22.33 8.57
N LEU A 71 7.15 -23.40 7.82
CA LEU A 71 6.18 -23.39 6.71
C LEU A 71 4.76 -23.06 7.17
N ARG A 72 4.35 -23.53 8.34
CA ARG A 72 3.04 -23.15 8.93
C ARG A 72 2.97 -21.67 9.29
N GLY A 73 4.08 -21.10 9.75
CA GLY A 73 4.22 -19.65 9.99
C GLY A 73 4.10 -18.85 8.69
N GLU A 74 4.80 -19.29 7.64
CA GLU A 74 4.76 -18.66 6.32
C GLU A 74 3.35 -18.73 5.69
N VAL A 75 2.68 -19.87 5.75
CA VAL A 75 1.28 -20.02 5.30
C VAL A 75 0.34 -19.10 6.07
N GLY A 76 0.56 -18.93 7.39
CA GLY A 76 -0.20 -17.99 8.22
C GLY A 76 -0.01 -16.54 7.76
N LEU A 77 1.22 -16.15 7.43
CA LEU A 77 1.55 -14.83 6.92
C LEU A 77 0.94 -14.59 5.54
N LEU A 78 1.09 -15.54 4.61
CA LEU A 78 0.51 -15.48 3.26
C LEU A 78 -1.02 -15.37 3.29
N ARG A 79 -1.69 -16.08 4.20
CA ARG A 79 -3.15 -15.96 4.38
C ARG A 79 -3.56 -14.57 4.83
N ARG A 80 -2.80 -13.95 5.75
CA ARG A 80 -3.06 -12.55 6.16
C ARG A 80 -2.89 -11.59 5.00
N GLN A 81 -1.80 -11.73 4.24
CA GLN A 81 -1.54 -10.90 3.05
C GLN A 81 -2.64 -11.05 2.00
N THR A 82 -3.11 -12.28 1.76
CA THR A 82 -4.21 -12.54 0.80
C THR A 82 -5.52 -11.90 1.26
N ASN A 83 -5.81 -11.92 2.56
CA ASN A 83 -7.00 -11.27 3.12
C ASN A 83 -6.90 -9.74 3.03
N GLU A 84 -5.73 -9.17 3.26
CA GLU A 84 -5.49 -7.73 3.11
C GLU A 84 -5.61 -7.30 1.64
N LEU A 85 -5.07 -8.09 0.70
CA LEU A 85 -5.26 -7.87 -0.73
C LEU A 85 -6.74 -7.91 -1.13
N GLY A 86 -7.51 -8.81 -0.52
CA GLY A 86 -8.97 -8.87 -0.72
C GLY A 86 -9.68 -7.61 -0.27
N LYS A 87 -9.32 -7.08 0.90
CA LYS A 87 -9.86 -5.82 1.41
C LYS A 87 -9.48 -4.63 0.54
N LEU A 88 -8.20 -4.51 0.17
CA LEU A 88 -7.72 -3.44 -0.69
C LEU A 88 -8.36 -3.45 -2.09
N ARG A 89 -8.64 -4.65 -2.64
CA ARG A 89 -9.38 -4.77 -3.91
C ARG A 89 -10.82 -4.32 -3.79
N GLU A 90 -11.48 -4.66 -2.69
CA GLU A 90 -12.85 -4.21 -2.46
C GLU A 90 -12.92 -2.71 -2.23
N GLU A 91 -11.99 -2.13 -1.47
CA GLU A 91 -11.85 -0.67 -1.32
C GLU A 91 -11.59 0.00 -2.68
N ASN A 92 -10.67 -0.53 -3.49
CA ASN A 92 -10.43 0.00 -4.83
C ASN A 92 -11.68 -0.10 -5.72
N ARG A 93 -12.44 -1.19 -5.63
CA ARG A 93 -13.69 -1.34 -6.37
C ARG A 93 -14.75 -0.33 -5.92
N GLN A 94 -14.85 -0.09 -4.61
CA GLN A 94 -15.76 0.93 -4.07
C GLN A 94 -15.34 2.33 -4.50
N LEU A 95 -14.06 2.67 -4.44
CA LEU A 95 -13.53 3.94 -4.93
C LEU A 95 -13.78 4.11 -6.43
N GLN A 96 -13.55 3.07 -7.23
CA GLN A 96 -13.85 3.11 -8.68
C GLN A 96 -15.34 3.22 -8.96
N SER A 97 -16.22 2.62 -8.15
CA SER A 97 -17.68 2.76 -8.30
C SER A 97 -18.15 4.17 -7.93
N HIS A 98 -17.53 4.81 -6.95
CA HIS A 98 -17.79 6.22 -6.63
C HIS A 98 -17.33 7.17 -7.74
N VAL A 99 -16.20 6.90 -8.39
CA VAL A 99 -15.74 7.66 -9.56
C VAL A 99 -16.62 7.41 -10.79
N SER A 100 -17.20 6.21 -10.93
CA SER A 100 -18.03 5.84 -12.08
C SER A 100 -19.49 6.31 -11.98
N THR A 101 -19.98 6.62 -10.78
CA THR A 101 -21.34 7.12 -10.53
C THR A 101 -21.44 8.64 -10.50
N ALA A 102 -20.32 9.35 -10.64
CA ALA A 102 -20.37 10.79 -10.87
C ALA A 102 -20.96 11.04 -12.27
N PRO A 103 -22.09 11.73 -12.40
CA PRO A 103 -22.63 12.06 -13.70
C PRO A 103 -21.61 12.86 -14.48
N ASN A 104 -21.51 12.62 -15.79
CA ASN A 104 -20.69 13.35 -16.77
C ASN A 104 -20.79 14.88 -16.57
N GLN A 105 -20.14 15.37 -15.57
CA GLN A 105 -19.73 16.75 -15.51
C GLN A 105 -18.29 16.77 -16.01
N THR A 106 -18.07 17.34 -17.18
CA THR A 106 -16.86 18.03 -17.58
C THR A 106 -16.64 19.19 -16.59
N GLY A 107 -16.59 18.86 -15.30
CA GLY A 107 -16.32 19.75 -14.18
C GLY A 107 -14.84 19.68 -13.87
N GLN A 108 -14.20 20.83 -13.84
CA GLN A 108 -12.88 21.00 -13.23
C GLN A 108 -12.88 20.26 -11.91
N ILE A 109 -11.95 19.29 -11.76
CA ILE A 109 -11.68 18.64 -10.47
C ILE A 109 -11.44 19.79 -9.49
N SER A 110 -12.20 19.84 -8.39
CA SER A 110 -12.07 20.92 -7.42
C SER A 110 -10.71 20.86 -6.74
N SER A 111 -10.25 21.95 -6.17
CA SER A 111 -9.01 21.94 -5.37
C SER A 111 -9.13 21.04 -4.15
N GLU A 112 -10.34 20.87 -3.62
CA GLU A 112 -10.67 19.96 -2.52
C GLU A 112 -10.52 18.50 -2.95
N ASP A 113 -11.10 18.12 -4.10
CA ASP A 113 -10.97 16.75 -4.63
C ASP A 113 -9.50 16.38 -4.89
N LEU A 114 -8.71 17.34 -5.43
CA LEU A 114 -7.27 17.14 -5.65
C LEU A 114 -6.51 16.97 -4.32
N PHE A 115 -6.88 17.71 -3.29
CA PHE A 115 -6.29 17.61 -1.98
C PHE A 115 -6.60 16.26 -1.33
N GLU A 116 -7.87 15.84 -1.34
CA GLU A 116 -8.28 14.53 -0.82
C GLU A 116 -7.61 13.37 -1.56
N LEU A 117 -7.58 13.42 -2.89
CA LEU A 117 -6.92 12.42 -3.71
C LEU A 117 -5.42 12.31 -3.38
N HIS A 118 -4.75 13.45 -3.22
CA HIS A 118 -3.35 13.47 -2.81
C HIS A 118 -3.16 12.84 -1.43
N GLN A 119 -4.00 13.17 -0.45
CA GLN A 119 -3.93 12.56 0.89
C GLN A 119 -4.07 11.04 0.84
N ILE A 120 -5.04 10.54 0.08
CA ILE A 120 -5.22 9.10 -0.14
C ILE A 120 -3.95 8.47 -0.71
N HIS A 121 -3.34 9.11 -1.71
CA HIS A 121 -2.11 8.60 -2.34
C HIS A 121 -0.93 8.58 -1.35
N VAL A 122 -0.75 9.63 -0.56
CA VAL A 122 0.34 9.69 0.44
C VAL A 122 0.13 8.65 1.54
N VAL A 123 -1.08 8.52 2.08
CA VAL A 123 -1.42 7.49 3.08
C VAL A 123 -1.14 6.08 2.53
N ASN A 124 -1.52 5.81 1.29
CA ASN A 124 -1.25 4.52 0.64
C ASN A 124 0.25 4.30 0.42
N ALA A 125 1.00 5.33 0.01
CA ALA A 125 2.46 5.26 -0.10
C ALA A 125 3.11 4.92 1.24
N MET A 126 2.72 5.59 2.33
CA MET A 126 3.22 5.34 3.68
C MET A 126 2.94 3.91 4.15
N LYS A 127 1.74 3.38 3.88
CA LYS A 127 1.38 1.99 4.21
C LYS A 127 2.22 0.98 3.42
N GLN A 128 2.46 1.23 2.13
CA GLN A 128 3.32 0.36 1.31
C GLN A 128 4.77 0.38 1.78
N LEU A 129 5.30 1.56 2.11
CA LEU A 129 6.62 1.71 2.70
C LEU A 129 6.71 1.00 4.06
N GLY A 130 5.71 1.14 4.92
CA GLY A 130 5.64 0.44 6.21
C GLY A 130 5.62 -1.08 6.05
N LEU A 131 4.91 -1.59 5.04
CA LEU A 131 4.92 -3.03 4.72
C LEU A 131 6.31 -3.48 4.24
N ALA A 132 6.93 -2.75 3.32
CA ALA A 132 8.28 -3.05 2.85
C ALA A 132 9.30 -3.06 3.99
N MET A 133 9.20 -2.10 4.92
CA MET A 133 10.03 -2.08 6.14
C MET A 133 9.89 -3.33 6.99
N ARG A 134 8.67 -3.81 7.18
CA ARG A 134 8.40 -5.01 7.98
C ARG A 134 8.89 -6.28 7.29
N ILE A 135 8.78 -6.35 5.96
CA ILE A 135 9.35 -7.47 5.17
C ILE A 135 10.86 -7.46 5.32
N TYR A 136 11.50 -6.31 5.08
CA TYR A 136 12.95 -6.15 5.27
C TYR A 136 13.40 -6.56 6.68
N ALA A 137 12.69 -6.12 7.71
CA ALA A 137 13.02 -6.47 9.10
C ALA A 137 12.90 -7.98 9.35
N GLY A 138 11.97 -8.68 8.70
CA GLY A 138 11.85 -10.14 8.77
C GLY A 138 13.12 -10.85 8.34
N ASP A 139 13.80 -10.32 7.31
CA ASP A 139 15.04 -10.90 6.75
C ASP A 139 16.30 -10.35 7.45
N ASN A 140 16.18 -9.29 8.26
CA ASN A 140 17.30 -8.59 8.89
C ASN A 140 17.24 -8.61 10.43
N ASN A 141 16.92 -9.75 11.03
CA ASN A 141 16.88 -9.96 12.48
C ASN A 141 15.96 -8.99 13.23
N GLY A 142 14.89 -8.55 12.60
CA GLY A 142 13.94 -7.60 13.16
C GLY A 142 14.35 -6.13 13.04
N GLN A 143 15.49 -5.82 12.47
CA GLN A 143 15.94 -4.42 12.32
C GLN A 143 15.34 -3.78 11.08
N TYR A 144 14.80 -2.58 11.23
CA TYR A 144 14.32 -1.76 10.13
C TYR A 144 15.49 -1.21 9.30
N ALA A 145 15.22 -1.01 8.02
CA ALA A 145 16.15 -0.33 7.13
C ALA A 145 16.47 1.09 7.64
N THR A 146 17.59 1.62 7.20
CA THR A 146 18.05 2.98 7.56
C THR A 146 17.86 3.99 6.41
N ASN A 147 17.52 3.50 5.23
CA ASN A 147 17.26 4.32 4.04
C ASN A 147 16.40 3.55 3.02
N PHE A 148 15.89 4.27 2.02
CA PHE A 148 15.02 3.69 0.98
C PHE A 148 15.74 2.67 0.07
N ASP A 149 17.03 2.78 -0.14
CA ASP A 149 17.77 1.87 -1.01
C ASP A 149 17.75 0.43 -0.47
N GLN A 150 17.74 0.27 0.85
CA GLN A 150 17.71 -1.03 1.49
C GLN A 150 16.38 -1.76 1.32
N ILE A 151 15.26 -1.03 1.16
CA ILE A 151 13.93 -1.62 0.95
C ILE A 151 13.47 -1.61 -0.51
N LYS A 152 14.37 -1.29 -1.43
CA LYS A 152 14.04 -1.18 -2.86
C LYS A 152 13.55 -2.49 -3.46
N ASN A 153 14.09 -3.61 -3.02
CA ASN A 153 13.67 -4.93 -3.47
C ASN A 153 12.26 -5.28 -2.99
N GLU A 154 11.95 -4.97 -1.74
CA GLU A 154 10.65 -5.19 -1.09
C GLU A 154 9.56 -4.31 -1.73
N LEU A 155 9.97 -3.16 -2.29
CA LEU A 155 9.10 -2.29 -3.09
C LEU A 155 8.95 -2.76 -4.54
N GLY A 156 9.64 -3.83 -4.95
CA GLY A 156 9.64 -4.28 -6.35
C GLY A 156 10.20 -3.23 -7.33
N GLY A 157 11.09 -2.34 -6.86
CA GLY A 157 11.65 -1.24 -7.65
C GLY A 157 10.71 -0.05 -7.84
N VAL A 158 9.53 -0.04 -7.20
CA VAL A 158 8.60 1.10 -7.24
C VAL A 158 9.20 2.28 -6.47
N THR A 159 9.30 3.43 -7.11
CA THR A 159 9.79 4.69 -6.54
C THR A 159 8.76 5.81 -6.58
N ASN A 160 7.60 5.55 -7.20
CA ASN A 160 6.49 6.49 -7.30
C ASN A 160 5.17 5.76 -7.04
N PHE A 161 4.41 6.24 -6.10
CA PHE A 161 3.15 5.68 -5.63
C PHE A 161 1.99 6.58 -6.07
N ASN A 162 1.48 6.40 -7.28
CA ASN A 162 0.38 7.19 -7.84
C ASN A 162 0.63 8.71 -7.80
N GLY A 163 1.83 9.13 -8.18
CA GLY A 163 2.22 10.55 -8.18
C GLY A 163 2.94 11.01 -6.91
N VAL A 164 3.09 10.15 -5.89
CA VAL A 164 3.90 10.41 -4.71
C VAL A 164 5.26 9.74 -4.88
N GLY A 165 6.30 10.52 -5.12
CA GLY A 165 7.68 10.03 -5.22
C GLY A 165 8.32 9.84 -3.83
N LEU A 166 9.34 8.99 -3.75
CA LEU A 166 10.13 8.83 -2.51
C LEU A 166 10.83 10.13 -2.07
N ASP A 167 11.08 11.04 -3.01
CA ASP A 167 11.63 12.37 -2.76
C ASP A 167 10.69 13.28 -1.94
N ALA A 168 9.38 13.02 -1.98
CA ALA A 168 8.38 13.72 -1.18
C ALA A 168 8.28 13.19 0.26
N ILE A 169 8.93 12.07 0.56
CA ILE A 169 8.86 11.39 1.84
C ILE A 169 10.23 11.47 2.53
N GLU A 170 10.23 11.75 3.82
CA GLU A 170 11.40 11.73 4.66
C GLU A 170 11.45 10.44 5.48
N PHE A 171 12.63 9.85 5.54
CA PHE A 171 12.90 8.68 6.35
C PHE A 171 13.45 9.15 7.70
N VAL A 172 12.76 8.81 8.79
CA VAL A 172 13.15 9.21 10.15
C VAL A 172 13.28 7.98 11.05
N ASN A 173 13.94 8.16 12.18
CA ASN A 173 14.19 7.10 13.18
C ASN A 173 14.79 5.81 12.59
N PRO A 174 15.92 5.89 11.90
CA PRO A 174 16.59 4.73 11.34
C PRO A 174 17.03 3.74 12.44
N GLY A 175 16.98 2.44 12.12
CA GLY A 175 17.51 1.40 13.03
C GLY A 175 16.56 0.95 14.13
N LEU A 176 15.29 1.34 14.10
CA LEU A 176 14.27 0.76 14.99
C LEU A 176 14.17 -0.74 14.81
N VAL A 177 13.83 -1.44 15.90
CA VAL A 177 13.55 -2.87 15.88
C VAL A 177 12.04 -3.09 15.71
N ASN A 178 11.66 -3.96 14.78
CA ASN A 178 10.27 -4.29 14.50
C ASN A 178 9.52 -4.72 15.78
N GLY A 179 8.39 -4.08 16.03
CA GLY A 179 7.52 -4.36 17.17
C GLY A 179 7.98 -3.74 18.51
N SER A 180 9.16 -3.11 18.59
CA SER A 180 9.64 -2.51 19.84
C SER A 180 8.94 -1.20 20.19
N MET A 181 8.58 -0.41 19.19
CA MET A 181 7.99 0.93 19.35
C MET A 181 6.97 1.18 18.22
N PRO A 182 5.79 0.54 18.27
CA PRO A 182 4.83 0.54 17.15
C PRO A 182 4.27 1.92 16.78
N ASP A 183 4.25 2.83 17.75
CA ASP A 183 3.73 4.19 17.62
C ASP A 183 4.75 5.22 17.11
N LYS A 184 6.00 4.81 16.89
CA LYS A 184 7.04 5.74 16.44
C LYS A 184 6.97 6.00 14.94
N ILE A 185 7.22 7.26 14.58
CA ILE A 185 7.27 7.69 13.18
C ILE A 185 8.52 7.10 12.51
N ILE A 186 8.36 6.47 11.37
CA ILE A 186 9.45 6.01 10.49
C ILE A 186 9.51 6.77 9.18
N PHE A 187 8.38 7.29 8.73
CA PHE A 187 8.28 8.13 7.54
C PHE A 187 7.42 9.36 7.83
N LEU A 188 7.73 10.47 7.19
CA LEU A 188 6.87 11.64 7.19
C LEU A 188 6.81 12.27 5.79
N GLU A 189 5.70 12.90 5.48
CA GLU A 189 5.58 13.77 4.31
C GLU A 189 6.40 15.03 4.54
N LYS A 190 7.37 15.33 3.65
CA LYS A 190 8.29 16.46 3.84
C LYS A 190 7.58 17.80 3.90
N THR A 191 6.61 18.00 3.01
CA THR A 191 5.94 19.29 2.88
C THR A 191 4.49 19.16 3.31
N PRO A 192 4.09 19.77 4.43
CA PRO A 192 2.67 19.85 4.80
C PRO A 192 1.87 20.54 3.72
N ARG A 193 0.59 20.18 3.57
CA ARG A 193 -0.32 20.77 2.60
C ARG A 193 -1.45 21.50 3.29
N GLN A 194 -1.76 22.67 2.76
CA GLN A 194 -2.91 23.43 3.22
C GLN A 194 -4.20 22.84 2.66
N ASN A 195 -5.21 22.68 3.52
CA ASN A 195 -6.54 22.29 3.10
C ASN A 195 -7.18 23.46 2.32
N PRO A 196 -7.69 23.24 1.11
CA PRO A 196 -8.29 24.33 0.31
C PRO A 196 -9.47 24.97 1.07
N GLY A 197 -9.47 26.30 1.13
CA GLY A 197 -10.53 27.06 1.78
C GLY A 197 -10.48 27.12 3.32
N GLU A 198 -9.51 26.47 3.94
CA GLU A 198 -9.32 26.43 5.40
C GLU A 198 -7.92 26.91 5.79
N ASP A 199 -7.79 27.48 7.00
CA ASP A 199 -6.48 27.79 7.59
C ASP A 199 -5.97 26.56 8.40
N LEU A 200 -6.03 25.41 7.75
CA LEU A 200 -5.67 24.12 8.31
C LEU A 200 -4.70 23.43 7.38
N TRP A 201 -3.60 22.94 7.95
CA TRP A 201 -2.56 22.19 7.26
C TRP A 201 -2.62 20.74 7.66
N SER A 202 -2.26 19.85 6.76
CA SER A 202 -2.14 18.42 7.02
C SER A 202 -0.74 17.92 6.69
N ARG A 203 -0.31 16.88 7.41
CA ARG A 203 0.89 16.11 7.13
C ARG A 203 0.62 14.65 7.41
N VAL A 204 1.11 13.77 6.56
CA VAL A 204 0.94 12.32 6.71
C VAL A 204 2.21 11.72 7.31
N TYR A 205 2.01 10.79 8.24
CA TYR A 205 3.06 10.06 8.94
C TYR A 205 2.86 8.56 8.76
N GLY A 206 3.95 7.84 8.51
CA GLY A 206 3.99 6.38 8.54
C GLY A 206 4.62 5.91 9.84
N LEU A 207 3.95 5.01 10.54
CA LEU A 207 4.36 4.51 11.85
C LEU A 207 5.06 3.15 11.75
N ALA A 208 5.78 2.79 12.80
CA ALA A 208 6.56 1.56 12.86
C ALA A 208 5.70 0.29 12.86
N ASP A 209 4.41 0.36 13.21
CA ASP A 209 3.47 -0.75 13.06
C ASP A 209 2.99 -0.96 11.61
N GLY A 210 3.41 -0.09 10.68
CA GLY A 210 3.00 -0.08 9.27
C GLY A 210 1.70 0.68 9.01
N SER A 211 1.12 1.31 10.03
CA SER A 211 -0.03 2.21 9.86
C SER A 211 0.40 3.58 9.33
N ALA A 212 -0.55 4.34 8.83
CA ALA A 212 -0.33 5.73 8.44
C ALA A 212 -1.43 6.62 9.05
N GLN A 213 -1.03 7.81 9.50
CA GLN A 213 -1.92 8.78 10.12
C GLN A 213 -1.76 10.15 9.48
N THR A 214 -2.87 10.85 9.29
CA THR A 214 -2.89 12.25 8.87
C THR A 214 -3.12 13.11 10.10
N ILE A 215 -2.21 14.03 10.35
CA ILE A 215 -2.30 15.00 11.44
C ILE A 215 -2.61 16.37 10.84
N TYR A 216 -3.47 17.08 11.51
CA TYR A 216 -3.88 18.43 11.13
C TYR A 216 -3.32 19.44 12.13
N SER A 217 -2.88 20.59 11.61
CA SER A 217 -2.39 21.71 12.40
C SER A 217 -2.86 23.01 11.79
N GLY A 218 -3.09 24.01 12.64
CA GLY A 218 -3.24 25.39 12.18
C GLY A 218 -1.97 25.91 11.51
N ASN A 219 -2.04 27.16 11.06
CA ASN A 219 -0.98 27.84 10.29
C ASN A 219 0.36 27.94 11.04
N ASP A 220 0.38 27.80 12.38
CA ASP A 220 1.57 27.87 13.21
C ASP A 220 2.40 26.57 13.25
N GLY A 221 1.91 25.47 12.69
CA GLY A 221 2.59 24.17 12.67
C GLY A 221 2.73 23.47 14.01
N LYS A 222 2.31 24.07 15.13
CA LYS A 222 2.52 23.52 16.49
C LYS A 222 1.89 22.15 16.70
N GLY A 223 0.83 21.83 15.97
CA GLY A 223 0.22 20.51 16.03
C GLY A 223 1.14 19.42 15.50
N PHE A 224 1.93 19.71 14.48
CA PHE A 224 2.94 18.80 13.95
C PHE A 224 4.09 18.62 14.93
N ASP A 225 4.64 19.73 15.46
CA ASP A 225 5.74 19.69 16.44
C ASP A 225 5.37 18.88 17.67
N ALA A 226 4.16 19.06 18.20
CA ALA A 226 3.67 18.31 19.37
C ALA A 226 3.56 16.81 19.08
N TYR A 227 3.01 16.46 17.90
CA TYR A 227 2.89 15.08 17.48
C TYR A 227 4.28 14.43 17.25
N GLU A 228 5.17 15.15 16.59
CA GLU A 228 6.53 14.69 16.31
C GLU A 228 7.33 14.48 17.60
N GLN A 229 7.28 15.43 18.55
CA GLN A 229 7.94 15.27 19.85
C GLN A 229 7.49 14.01 20.60
N GLN A 230 6.22 13.66 20.51
CA GLN A 230 5.69 12.47 21.17
C GLN A 230 6.11 11.17 20.46
N HIS A 231 6.20 11.19 19.10
CA HIS A 231 6.35 9.99 18.29
C HIS A 231 7.74 9.84 17.65
N MET A 232 8.63 10.82 17.78
CA MET A 232 10.05 10.66 17.44
C MET A 232 10.77 9.83 18.50
N VAL A 233 11.79 9.12 18.08
CA VAL A 233 12.71 8.48 19.02
C VAL A 233 13.67 9.54 19.54
N SER A 234 13.69 9.74 20.85
CA SER A 234 14.70 10.63 21.44
C SER A 234 16.09 10.08 21.13
N PRO A 235 17.03 10.90 20.63
CA PRO A 235 18.39 10.45 20.42
C PRO A 235 18.93 9.91 21.75
N SER A 236 19.45 8.68 21.73
CA SER A 236 20.06 8.08 22.91
C SER A 236 21.22 8.97 23.36
N PRO A 237 21.31 9.38 24.63
CA PRO A 237 22.37 10.29 25.11
C PRO A 237 23.76 9.67 25.06
N ASN A 238 23.92 8.45 24.51
CA ASN A 238 25.19 7.71 24.47
C ASN A 238 25.41 7.07 23.07
N GLN A 239 25.71 7.88 22.09
CA GLN A 239 26.47 7.47 20.90
C GLN A 239 27.55 8.51 20.61
#